data_5038a6b7ac1d6a15c50af194199b919a
#
_entry.id   5038a6b7ac1d6a15c50af194199b919a
#
_cell.length_a   1.000
_cell.length_b   1.000
_cell.length_c   1.000
_cell.angle_alpha   90.00
_cell.angle_beta   90.00
_cell.angle_gamma   90.00
#
_symmetry.space_group_name_H-M   'P 1'
#
loop_
_entity.id
_entity.type
_entity.pdbx_description
1 polymer ?
#
loop_
_entity_poly.entity_id
_entity_poly.type
_entity_poly.pdbx_seq_one_letter_code
_entity_poly.pdbx_strand_id
1 'polypeptide(L)'
;MGTELIGVTVGEAENPRKNIPRAIKRTFFRILVFYVGGVFVIGLIVPSNAQDLFISTQQKTGAAASPFVVASKMLGIRALDHVINGAILIFVLSAANSDLYIGSRTLYGLAIEGKAPKIFRKVNKMGVPWPALCFCTVFCFLVFLNTAKSASKVFGYFVSLVSTFGATTWSESETLCLRVRVPDKPL
;
A
#
# COMPACT_ATOMS: atom_id res chain seq x y z
N MET A 1 0.40 6.16 1.32
CA MET A 1 1.00 5.24 0.34
C MET A 1 -0.04 4.90 -0.71
N GLY A 2 0.37 4.77 -2.00
CA GLY A 2 -0.53 4.36 -3.09
C GLY A 2 -0.62 5.35 -4.25
N THR A 3 -0.27 6.62 -4.07
CA THR A 3 -0.18 7.59 -5.16
C THR A 3 1.03 7.36 -6.06
N GLU A 4 2.09 6.77 -5.53
CA GLU A 4 3.28 6.32 -6.26
C GLU A 4 2.96 5.25 -7.31
N LEU A 5 1.88 4.48 -7.14
CA LEU A 5 1.38 3.51 -8.12
C LEU A 5 1.14 4.14 -9.49
N ILE A 6 0.62 5.36 -9.48
CA ILE A 6 0.34 6.11 -10.70
C ILE A 6 1.66 6.42 -11.43
N GLY A 7 2.74 6.68 -10.68
CA GLY A 7 4.07 6.94 -11.24
C GLY A 7 4.64 5.73 -12.01
N VAL A 8 4.50 4.54 -11.45
CA VAL A 8 5.00 3.30 -12.10
C VAL A 8 4.21 2.95 -13.36
N THR A 9 2.90 3.26 -13.38
CA THR A 9 2.03 2.97 -14.54
C THR A 9 2.08 4.01 -15.64
N VAL A 10 2.83 5.11 -15.47
CA VAL A 10 2.95 6.19 -16.48
C VAL A 10 3.41 5.67 -17.85
N GLY A 11 4.37 4.75 -17.85
CA GLY A 11 4.93 4.17 -19.08
C GLY A 11 3.97 3.28 -19.86
N GLU A 12 2.90 2.80 -19.22
CA GLU A 12 1.89 1.91 -19.82
C GLU A 12 0.58 2.65 -20.14
N ALA A 13 0.45 3.91 -19.71
CA ALA A 13 -0.78 4.67 -19.85
C ALA A 13 -0.95 5.22 -21.28
N GLU A 14 -2.13 5.01 -21.87
CA GLU A 14 -2.53 5.73 -23.08
C GLU A 14 -2.67 7.23 -22.77
N ASN A 15 -2.07 8.08 -23.62
CA ASN A 15 -2.11 9.54 -23.45
C ASN A 15 -1.74 10.03 -22.04
N PRO A 16 -0.52 9.74 -21.53
CA PRO A 16 -0.15 9.96 -20.15
C PRO A 16 -0.32 11.41 -19.71
N ARG A 17 0.01 12.37 -20.58
CA ARG A 17 -0.12 13.81 -20.29
C ARG A 17 -1.54 14.24 -19.93
N LYS A 18 -2.57 13.54 -20.41
CA LYS A 18 -3.98 13.87 -20.16
C LYS A 18 -4.56 13.00 -19.02
N ASN A 19 -4.22 11.72 -19.02
CA ASN A 19 -4.84 10.75 -18.12
C ASN A 19 -4.23 10.76 -16.71
N ILE A 20 -2.92 11.00 -16.58
CA ILE A 20 -2.24 11.00 -15.28
C ILE A 20 -2.70 12.14 -14.37
N PRO A 21 -2.75 13.42 -14.80
CA PRO A 21 -3.26 14.48 -13.94
C PRO A 21 -4.71 14.24 -13.49
N ARG A 22 -5.54 13.64 -14.35
CA ARG A 22 -6.91 13.28 -13.99
C ARG A 22 -6.95 12.13 -12.98
N ALA A 23 -6.09 11.13 -13.13
CA ALA A 23 -5.98 10.02 -12.19
C ALA A 23 -5.54 10.52 -10.81
N ILE A 24 -4.51 11.35 -10.74
CA ILE A 24 -4.02 11.96 -9.49
C ILE A 24 -5.13 12.74 -8.81
N LYS A 25 -5.81 13.63 -9.53
CA LYS A 25 -6.92 14.43 -8.97
C LYS A 25 -8.05 13.56 -8.44
N ARG A 26 -8.46 12.53 -9.18
CA ARG A 26 -9.52 11.60 -8.74
C ARG A 26 -9.09 10.78 -7.52
N THR A 27 -7.84 10.34 -7.50
CA THR A 27 -7.28 9.59 -6.37
C THR A 27 -7.21 10.46 -5.12
N PHE A 28 -6.78 11.71 -5.24
CA PHE A 28 -6.75 12.66 -4.14
C PHE A 28 -8.15 12.85 -3.52
N PHE A 29 -9.17 13.11 -4.34
CA PHE A 29 -10.55 13.26 -3.83
C PHE A 29 -11.09 11.97 -3.21
N ARG A 30 -10.77 10.80 -3.77
CA ARG A 30 -11.14 9.52 -3.19
C ARG A 30 -10.52 9.34 -1.81
N ILE A 31 -9.23 9.59 -1.68
CA ILE A 31 -8.51 9.49 -0.41
C ILE A 31 -9.16 10.45 0.60
N LEU A 32 -9.35 11.72 0.23
CA LEU A 32 -9.95 12.71 1.12
C LEU A 32 -11.33 12.24 1.61
N VAL A 33 -12.23 11.87 0.71
CA VAL A 33 -13.60 11.48 1.06
C VAL A 33 -13.63 10.21 1.89
N PHE A 34 -12.90 9.16 1.49
CA PHE A 34 -12.97 7.88 2.20
C PHE A 34 -12.21 7.88 3.52
N TYR A 35 -11.07 8.57 3.62
CA TYR A 35 -10.33 8.61 4.89
C TYR A 35 -10.99 9.58 5.87
N VAL A 36 -11.23 10.82 5.47
CA VAL A 36 -11.86 11.81 6.37
C VAL A 36 -13.29 11.41 6.70
N GLY A 37 -14.07 11.00 5.70
CA GLY A 37 -15.43 10.51 5.90
C GLY A 37 -15.48 9.24 6.74
N GLY A 38 -14.58 8.28 6.51
CA GLY A 38 -14.49 7.04 7.29
C GLY A 38 -14.16 7.29 8.75
N VAL A 39 -13.16 8.13 9.03
CA VAL A 39 -12.81 8.50 10.42
C VAL A 39 -13.96 9.24 11.09
N PHE A 40 -14.60 10.17 10.38
CA PHE A 40 -15.75 10.91 10.91
C PHE A 40 -16.93 9.98 11.27
N VAL A 41 -17.29 9.05 10.37
CA VAL A 41 -18.36 8.09 10.62
C VAL A 41 -18.03 7.16 11.79
N ILE A 42 -16.79 6.64 11.88
CA ILE A 42 -16.37 5.82 13.02
C ILE A 42 -16.45 6.63 14.32
N GLY A 43 -16.00 7.89 14.32
CA GLY A 43 -16.06 8.75 15.48
C GLY A 43 -17.49 9.06 15.96
N LEU A 44 -18.48 9.01 15.06
CA LEU A 44 -19.89 9.14 15.43
C LEU A 44 -20.49 7.85 16.01
N ILE A 45 -20.00 6.67 15.57
CA ILE A 45 -20.58 5.38 15.96
C ILE A 45 -19.91 4.83 17.21
N VAL A 46 -18.59 4.95 17.31
CA VAL A 46 -17.79 4.34 18.38
C VAL A 46 -17.43 5.39 19.44
N PRO A 47 -17.99 5.29 20.66
CA PRO A 47 -17.62 6.20 21.74
C PRO A 47 -16.15 5.97 22.15
N SER A 48 -15.45 7.06 22.48
CA SER A 48 -14.03 7.03 22.87
C SER A 48 -13.72 6.14 24.08
N ASN A 49 -14.71 5.90 24.92
CA ASN A 49 -14.60 5.08 26.14
C ASN A 49 -14.95 3.59 25.92
N ALA A 50 -15.15 3.15 24.66
CA ALA A 50 -15.49 1.76 24.39
C ALA A 50 -14.31 0.84 24.75
N GLN A 51 -14.51 -0.06 25.71
CA GLN A 51 -13.48 -1.04 26.11
C GLN A 51 -13.06 -1.94 24.94
N ASP A 52 -13.99 -2.28 24.04
CA ASP A 52 -13.72 -3.07 22.85
C ASP A 52 -12.74 -2.37 21.89
N LEU A 53 -12.75 -1.05 21.85
CA LEU A 53 -11.78 -0.28 21.08
C LEU A 53 -10.36 -0.40 21.67
N PHE A 54 -10.23 -0.33 23.00
CA PHE A 54 -8.95 -0.52 23.67
C PHE A 54 -8.41 -1.93 23.50
N ILE A 55 -9.26 -2.95 23.63
CA ILE A 55 -8.89 -4.35 23.43
C ILE A 55 -8.46 -4.57 21.98
N SER A 56 -9.18 -4.00 21.00
CA SER A 56 -8.84 -4.14 19.59
C SER A 56 -7.52 -3.47 19.23
N THR A 57 -7.20 -2.31 19.82
CA THR A 57 -5.91 -1.62 19.60
C THR A 57 -4.73 -2.36 20.24
N GLN A 58 -4.97 -3.15 21.28
CA GLN A 58 -3.95 -4.02 21.88
C GLN A 58 -3.72 -5.32 21.09
N GLN A 59 -4.70 -5.76 20.32
CA GLN A 59 -4.54 -6.87 19.39
C GLN A 59 -3.76 -6.39 18.16
N LYS A 60 -2.46 -6.66 18.15
CA LYS A 60 -1.51 -6.14 17.17
C LYS A 60 -1.71 -6.67 15.75
N THR A 61 -2.52 -7.70 15.54
CA THR A 61 -2.72 -8.34 14.25
C THR A 61 -4.12 -8.94 14.10
N GLY A 62 -4.72 -8.79 12.92
CA GLY A 62 -5.98 -9.44 12.53
C GLY A 62 -7.14 -8.47 12.28
N ALA A 63 -8.16 -8.97 11.61
CA ALA A 63 -9.37 -8.20 11.29
C ALA A 63 -10.11 -7.72 12.54
N ALA A 64 -9.99 -8.43 13.66
CA ALA A 64 -10.57 -8.04 14.96
C ALA A 64 -10.00 -6.72 15.52
N ALA A 65 -8.81 -6.32 15.07
CA ALA A 65 -8.18 -5.04 15.44
C ALA A 65 -8.72 -3.86 14.61
N SER A 66 -9.58 -4.09 13.63
CA SER A 66 -10.13 -3.02 12.79
C SER A 66 -11.26 -2.27 13.52
N PRO A 67 -11.18 -0.94 13.65
CA PRO A 67 -12.26 -0.13 14.22
C PRO A 67 -13.60 -0.30 13.48
N PHE A 68 -13.57 -0.61 12.20
CA PHE A 68 -14.77 -0.89 11.40
C PHE A 68 -15.48 -2.17 11.85
N VAL A 69 -14.72 -3.20 12.22
CA VAL A 69 -15.28 -4.45 12.75
C VAL A 69 -15.85 -4.22 14.15
N VAL A 70 -15.19 -3.42 14.97
CA VAL A 70 -15.69 -3.04 16.29
C VAL A 70 -17.02 -2.28 16.15
N ALA A 71 -17.06 -1.28 15.27
CA ALA A 71 -18.27 -0.51 15.01
C ALA A 71 -19.44 -1.41 14.54
N SER A 72 -19.19 -2.38 13.67
CA SER A 72 -20.22 -3.30 13.19
C SER A 72 -20.79 -4.19 14.30
N LYS A 73 -19.93 -4.65 15.21
CA LYS A 73 -20.36 -5.42 16.37
C LYS A 73 -21.24 -4.62 17.33
N MET A 74 -20.86 -3.35 17.57
CA MET A 74 -21.62 -2.44 18.44
C MET A 74 -23.02 -2.14 17.89
N LEU A 75 -23.17 -2.08 16.56
CA LEU A 75 -24.46 -1.89 15.91
C LEU A 75 -25.39 -3.10 16.01
N GLY A 76 -24.89 -4.27 16.45
CA GLY A 76 -25.68 -5.48 16.66
C GLY A 76 -26.31 -6.07 15.39
N ILE A 77 -25.84 -5.65 14.20
CA ILE A 77 -26.38 -6.14 12.92
C ILE A 77 -25.76 -7.52 12.65
N ARG A 78 -26.60 -8.55 12.74
CA ARG A 78 -26.19 -9.93 12.43
C ARG A 78 -25.62 -10.00 11.01
N ALA A 79 -24.53 -10.74 10.84
CA ALA A 79 -23.82 -10.97 9.59
C ALA A 79 -23.02 -9.76 9.02
N LEU A 80 -23.16 -8.54 9.51
CA LEU A 80 -22.43 -7.39 8.99
C LEU A 80 -20.91 -7.53 9.26
N ASP A 81 -20.52 -8.08 10.39
CA ASP A 81 -19.14 -8.40 10.74
C ASP A 81 -18.50 -9.39 9.77
N HIS A 82 -19.25 -10.41 9.33
CA HIS A 82 -18.78 -11.37 8.33
C HIS A 82 -18.59 -10.72 6.95
N VAL A 83 -19.53 -9.85 6.54
CA VAL A 83 -19.42 -9.10 5.28
C VAL A 83 -18.20 -8.16 5.30
N ILE A 84 -18.00 -7.43 6.40
CA ILE A 84 -16.85 -6.53 6.54
C ILE A 84 -15.53 -7.32 6.55
N ASN A 85 -15.47 -8.45 7.26
CA ASN A 85 -14.29 -9.31 7.26
C ASN A 85 -13.99 -9.86 5.86
N GLY A 86 -15.01 -10.29 5.12
CA GLY A 86 -14.86 -10.71 3.73
C GLY A 86 -14.37 -9.58 2.82
N ALA A 87 -14.92 -8.38 2.97
CA ALA A 87 -14.46 -7.20 2.23
C ALA A 87 -13.00 -6.85 2.55
N ILE A 88 -12.61 -6.87 3.83
CA ILE A 88 -11.22 -6.63 4.26
C ILE A 88 -10.28 -7.66 3.61
N LEU A 89 -10.67 -8.94 3.58
CA LEU A 89 -9.87 -9.98 2.94
C LEU A 89 -9.65 -9.68 1.45
N ILE A 90 -10.71 -9.31 0.73
CA ILE A 90 -10.62 -8.93 -0.69
C ILE A 90 -9.71 -7.72 -0.89
N PHE A 91 -9.83 -6.70 -0.03
CA PHE A 91 -9.00 -5.50 -0.11
C PHE A 91 -7.51 -5.81 0.13
N VAL A 92 -7.21 -6.65 1.12
CA VAL A 92 -5.83 -7.07 1.42
C VAL A 92 -5.23 -7.87 0.27
N LEU A 93 -5.99 -8.81 -0.31
CA LEU A 93 -5.55 -9.57 -1.48
C LEU A 93 -5.31 -8.67 -2.70
N SER A 94 -6.19 -7.69 -2.92
CA SER A 94 -6.05 -6.72 -4.00
C SER A 94 -4.81 -5.83 -3.80
N ALA A 95 -4.57 -5.35 -2.58
CA ALA A 95 -3.39 -4.57 -2.24
C ALA A 95 -2.10 -5.37 -2.46
N ALA A 96 -2.03 -6.60 -1.94
CA ALA A 96 -0.88 -7.48 -2.11
C ALA A 96 -0.56 -7.76 -3.59
N ASN A 97 -1.60 -7.99 -4.41
CA ASN A 97 -1.42 -8.16 -5.86
C ASN A 97 -0.88 -6.89 -6.53
N SER A 98 -1.36 -5.71 -6.12
CA SER A 98 -0.88 -4.43 -6.62
C SER A 98 0.58 -4.18 -6.26
N ASP A 99 0.97 -4.48 -5.02
CA ASP A 99 2.35 -4.32 -4.54
C ASP A 99 3.31 -5.26 -5.29
N LEU A 100 2.88 -6.51 -5.56
CA LEU A 100 3.66 -7.46 -6.35
C LEU A 100 3.84 -6.99 -7.80
N TYR A 101 2.79 -6.44 -8.39
CA TYR A 101 2.85 -5.83 -9.73
C TYR A 101 3.87 -4.70 -9.77
N ILE A 102 3.80 -3.76 -8.82
CA ILE A 102 4.70 -2.60 -8.76
C ILE A 102 6.13 -3.04 -8.54
N GLY A 103 6.37 -3.91 -7.54
CA GLY A 103 7.70 -4.42 -7.25
C GLY A 103 8.35 -5.08 -8.46
N SER A 104 7.61 -5.92 -9.18
CA SER A 104 8.11 -6.59 -10.39
C SER A 104 8.39 -5.62 -11.53
N ARG A 105 7.55 -4.61 -11.74
CA ARG A 105 7.74 -3.59 -12.78
C ARG A 105 8.88 -2.63 -12.46
N THR A 106 9.02 -2.22 -11.20
CA THR A 106 10.13 -1.38 -10.75
C THR A 106 11.47 -2.10 -10.93
N LEU A 107 11.55 -3.38 -10.54
CA LEU A 107 12.76 -4.18 -10.72
C LEU A 107 13.10 -4.37 -12.20
N TYR A 108 12.11 -4.58 -13.04
CA TYR A 108 12.27 -4.63 -14.51
C TYR A 108 12.79 -3.31 -15.05
N GLY A 109 12.23 -2.17 -14.64
CA GLY A 109 12.69 -0.84 -15.04
C GLY A 109 14.14 -0.59 -14.65
N LEU A 110 14.54 -0.91 -13.43
CA LEU A 110 15.93 -0.81 -12.97
C LEU A 110 16.87 -1.70 -13.77
N ALA A 111 16.42 -2.88 -14.21
CA ALA A 111 17.21 -3.76 -15.05
C ALA A 111 17.39 -3.19 -16.47
N ILE A 112 16.39 -2.49 -17.04
CA ILE A 112 16.51 -1.79 -18.32
C ILE A 112 17.54 -0.67 -18.22
N GLU A 113 17.52 0.10 -17.13
CA GLU A 113 18.47 1.18 -16.87
C GLU A 113 19.90 0.69 -16.54
N GLY A 114 20.09 -0.63 -16.41
CA GLY A 114 21.39 -1.21 -16.08
C GLY A 114 21.75 -1.17 -14.60
N LYS A 115 20.83 -0.74 -13.73
CA LYS A 115 21.00 -0.66 -12.26
C LYS A 115 20.70 -1.98 -11.53
N ALA A 116 20.11 -2.96 -12.23
CA ALA A 116 19.81 -4.28 -11.71
C ALA A 116 20.31 -5.39 -12.67
N PRO A 117 20.47 -6.64 -12.19
CA PRO A 117 20.94 -7.76 -12.99
C PRO A 117 20.14 -7.95 -14.26
N LYS A 118 20.82 -8.23 -15.38
CA LYS A 118 20.22 -8.41 -16.72
C LYS A 118 19.18 -9.53 -16.81
N ILE A 119 19.16 -10.46 -15.85
CA ILE A 119 18.20 -11.55 -15.74
C ILE A 119 16.77 -11.00 -15.65
N PHE A 120 16.56 -9.91 -14.92
CA PHE A 120 15.23 -9.30 -14.70
C PHE A 120 14.70 -8.55 -15.93
N ARG A 121 15.51 -8.41 -16.98
CA ARG A 121 15.11 -7.79 -18.27
C ARG A 121 14.30 -8.74 -19.15
N LYS A 122 14.27 -10.04 -18.83
CA LYS A 122 13.54 -11.03 -19.64
C LYS A 122 12.04 -10.89 -19.41
N VAL A 123 11.29 -10.79 -20.49
CA VAL A 123 9.83 -10.76 -20.51
C VAL A 123 9.27 -11.96 -21.26
N ASN A 124 8.09 -12.40 -20.87
CA ASN A 124 7.36 -13.44 -21.59
C ASN A 124 6.69 -12.85 -22.84
N LYS A 125 6.12 -13.70 -23.72
CA LYS A 125 5.37 -13.31 -24.92
C LYS A 125 4.22 -12.31 -24.63
N MET A 126 3.70 -12.30 -23.42
CA MET A 126 2.68 -11.38 -22.93
C MET A 126 3.25 -10.08 -22.32
N GLY A 127 4.57 -9.82 -22.41
CA GLY A 127 5.19 -8.64 -21.81
C GLY A 127 5.36 -8.68 -20.28
N VAL A 128 5.13 -9.83 -19.64
CA VAL A 128 5.27 -9.99 -18.18
C VAL A 128 6.73 -10.29 -17.82
N PRO A 129 7.38 -9.53 -16.93
CA PRO A 129 8.73 -9.77 -16.46
C PRO A 129 8.76 -10.92 -15.44
N TRP A 130 8.59 -12.14 -15.89
CA TRP A 130 8.46 -13.30 -15.03
C TRP A 130 9.63 -13.54 -14.06
N PRO A 131 10.93 -13.26 -14.37
CA PRO A 131 12.00 -13.45 -13.41
C PRO A 131 11.94 -12.41 -12.27
N ALA A 132 11.54 -11.18 -12.59
CA ALA A 132 11.32 -10.15 -11.57
C ALA A 132 10.12 -10.50 -10.69
N LEU A 133 9.05 -11.03 -11.29
CA LEU A 133 7.87 -11.49 -10.56
C LEU A 133 8.21 -12.66 -9.61
N CYS A 134 8.92 -13.68 -10.08
CA CYS A 134 9.37 -14.80 -9.25
C CYS A 134 10.25 -14.31 -8.08
N PHE A 135 11.17 -13.39 -8.33
CA PHE A 135 12.03 -12.83 -7.30
C PHE A 135 11.20 -12.11 -6.23
N CYS A 136 10.29 -11.23 -6.63
CA CYS A 136 9.38 -10.55 -5.68
C CYS A 136 8.52 -11.54 -4.90
N THR A 137 8.04 -12.61 -5.54
CA THR A 137 7.23 -13.65 -4.88
C THR A 137 8.03 -14.41 -3.82
N VAL A 138 9.35 -14.63 -4.03
CA VAL A 138 10.21 -15.27 -3.01
C VAL A 138 10.21 -14.45 -1.71
N PHE A 139 10.20 -13.13 -1.78
CA PHE A 139 10.08 -12.30 -0.58
C PHE A 139 8.73 -12.45 0.14
N CYS A 140 7.67 -12.83 -0.56
CA CYS A 140 6.38 -13.11 0.08
C CYS A 140 6.45 -14.30 1.04
N PHE A 141 7.39 -15.23 0.86
CA PHE A 141 7.60 -16.33 1.80
C PHE A 141 8.11 -15.87 3.17
N LEU A 142 8.64 -14.65 3.29
CA LEU A 142 8.97 -14.06 4.59
C LEU A 142 7.75 -13.94 5.52
N VAL A 143 6.55 -13.98 4.96
CA VAL A 143 5.29 -14.02 5.73
C VAL A 143 5.23 -15.23 6.67
N PHE A 144 5.87 -16.35 6.30
CA PHE A 144 5.90 -17.54 7.16
C PHE A 144 6.70 -17.35 8.45
N LEU A 145 7.58 -16.35 8.53
CA LEU A 145 8.21 -15.95 9.79
C LEU A 145 7.19 -15.48 10.84
N ASN A 146 5.99 -15.13 10.38
CA ASN A 146 4.90 -14.69 11.24
C ASN A 146 4.17 -15.84 11.96
N THR A 147 4.49 -17.09 11.66
CA THR A 147 3.93 -18.29 12.33
C THR A 147 4.65 -18.63 13.65
N ALA A 148 5.78 -18.02 13.95
CA ALA A 148 6.52 -18.23 15.20
C ALA A 148 5.81 -17.60 16.40
N LYS A 149 6.11 -18.11 17.62
CA LYS A 149 5.57 -17.57 18.89
C LYS A 149 5.83 -16.06 19.10
N SER A 150 6.79 -15.48 18.38
CA SER A 150 7.13 -14.04 18.36
C SER A 150 6.56 -13.29 17.15
N ALA A 151 5.58 -13.85 16.45
CA ALA A 151 5.00 -13.31 15.23
C ALA A 151 4.64 -11.82 15.29
N SER A 152 4.03 -11.38 16.39
CA SER A 152 3.65 -9.98 16.59
C SER A 152 4.85 -9.01 16.60
N LYS A 153 5.99 -9.43 17.17
CA LYS A 153 7.22 -8.61 17.16
C LYS A 153 7.83 -8.54 15.77
N VAL A 154 7.92 -9.68 15.09
CA VAL A 154 8.44 -9.77 13.71
C VAL A 154 7.61 -8.92 12.76
N PHE A 155 6.28 -9.00 12.85
CA PHE A 155 5.37 -8.15 12.08
C PHE A 155 5.60 -6.66 12.36
N GLY A 156 5.78 -6.29 13.63
CA GLY A 156 6.09 -4.91 14.03
C GLY A 156 7.37 -4.39 13.40
N TYR A 157 8.43 -5.20 13.30
CA TYR A 157 9.67 -4.83 12.62
C TYR A 157 9.46 -4.61 11.12
N PHE A 158 8.69 -5.48 10.44
CA PHE A 158 8.38 -5.29 9.02
C PHE A 158 7.55 -4.03 8.78
N VAL A 159 6.55 -3.75 9.61
CA VAL A 159 5.76 -2.51 9.52
C VAL A 159 6.64 -1.27 9.70
N SER A 160 7.52 -1.28 10.70
CA SER A 160 8.44 -0.17 10.95
C SER A 160 9.40 0.03 9.77
N LEU A 161 9.93 -1.05 9.22
CA LEU A 161 10.83 -1.02 8.07
C LEU A 161 10.14 -0.45 6.84
N VAL A 162 8.96 -0.93 6.48
CA VAL A 162 8.18 -0.43 5.35
C VAL A 162 7.79 1.03 5.54
N SER A 163 7.40 1.42 6.76
CA SER A 163 7.06 2.81 7.08
C SER A 163 8.26 3.74 6.94
N THR A 164 9.43 3.30 7.39
CA THR A 164 10.68 4.08 7.28
C THR A 164 11.08 4.25 5.82
N PHE A 165 11.07 3.17 5.04
CA PHE A 165 11.35 3.27 3.60
C PHE A 165 10.33 4.14 2.85
N GLY A 166 9.05 4.05 3.20
CA GLY A 166 8.04 4.94 2.66
C GLY A 166 8.31 6.41 2.96
N ALA A 167 8.65 6.73 4.21
CA ALA A 167 8.98 8.09 4.62
C ALA A 167 10.22 8.64 3.90
N THR A 168 11.28 7.84 3.76
CA THR A 168 12.50 8.24 3.03
C THR A 168 12.22 8.49 1.55
N THR A 169 11.44 7.63 0.90
CA THR A 169 11.07 7.79 -0.53
C THR A 169 10.29 9.08 -0.76
N TRP A 170 9.36 9.43 0.13
CA TRP A 170 8.62 10.69 0.04
C TRP A 170 9.52 11.90 0.27
N SER A 171 10.41 11.85 1.26
CA SER A 171 11.37 12.91 1.56
C SER A 171 12.30 13.20 0.37
N GLU A 172 12.83 12.14 -0.27
CA GLU A 172 13.65 12.29 -1.47
C GLU A 172 12.88 12.86 -2.66
N SER A 173 11.63 12.43 -2.83
CA SER A 173 10.75 12.92 -3.90
C SER A 173 10.47 14.42 -3.75
N GLU A 174 10.21 14.90 -2.54
CA GLU A 174 10.03 16.34 -2.26
C GLU A 174 11.30 17.13 -2.52
N THR A 175 12.44 16.63 -2.07
CA THR A 175 13.74 17.28 -2.28
C THR A 175 14.07 17.40 -3.77
N LEU A 176 13.80 16.36 -4.54
CA LEU A 176 13.99 16.36 -6.00
C LEU A 176 13.06 17.38 -6.69
N CYS A 177 11.79 17.44 -6.28
CA CYS A 177 10.84 18.42 -6.80
C CYS A 177 11.27 19.85 -6.54
N LEU A 178 11.77 20.13 -5.34
CA LEU A 178 12.29 21.46 -4.99
C LEU A 178 13.54 21.80 -5.82
N ARG A 179 14.43 20.86 -6.04
CA ARG A 179 15.66 21.06 -6.84
C ARG A 179 15.38 21.34 -8.31
N VAL A 180 14.35 20.69 -8.88
CA VAL A 180 13.91 20.93 -10.26
C VAL A 180 13.19 22.28 -10.40
N ARG A 181 12.54 22.75 -9.33
CA ARG A 181 11.77 24.02 -9.34
C ARG A 181 12.64 25.26 -9.15
N VAL A 182 13.86 25.10 -8.61
CA VAL A 182 14.85 26.17 -8.50
C VAL A 182 15.94 25.88 -9.51
N PRO A 183 15.84 26.34 -10.77
CA PRO A 183 16.97 26.30 -11.67
C PRO A 183 18.07 27.16 -11.06
N ASP A 184 19.26 26.60 -10.94
CA ASP A 184 20.46 27.35 -10.55
C ASP A 184 20.49 28.62 -11.38
N LYS A 185 20.36 29.79 -10.74
CA LYS A 185 20.67 31.04 -11.40
C LYS A 185 22.14 30.96 -11.80
N PRO A 186 22.48 31.17 -13.08
CA PRO A 186 23.87 31.29 -13.46
C PRO A 186 24.45 32.50 -12.71
N LEU A 187 25.56 32.28 -12.02
CA LEU A 187 26.42 33.32 -11.46
C LEU A 187 27.00 34.20 -12.56
#